data_e5914ba264e0a9a7aa78b1eaaa7307ed
#
_entry.id   e5914ba264e0a9a7aa78b1eaaa7307ed
#
_cell.length_a   1.000
_cell.length_b   1.000
_cell.length_c   1.000
_cell.angle_alpha   90.00
_cell.angle_beta   90.00
_cell.angle_gamma   90.00
#
_symmetry.space_group_name_H-M   'P 1'
#
loop_
_entity.id
_entity.type
_entity.pdbx_description
1 polymer ?
#
loop_
_entity_poly.entity_id
_entity_poly.type
_entity_poly.pdbx_seq_one_letter_code
_entity_poly.pdbx_strand_id
1 'polypeptide(L)'
;MAHYRRGRVNAAVCNEVSQIRRDVKDARLDGVMITVTGADVTPDLKYAKIFYSCIGDFDAKEVARGLKSASAFVRSQLARRLNMRQTPEITFVFDESVERGAHINKIIQSIEKESAAEPDTIEDGENEE
;
A
#
# COMPACT_ATOMS: atom_id res chain seq x y z
N MET A 1 -8.62 -16.28 18.92
CA MET A 1 -9.92 -16.02 18.28
C MET A 1 -10.01 -14.62 17.74
N ALA A 2 -9.81 -13.63 18.62
CA ALA A 2 -9.85 -12.25 18.16
C ALA A 2 -8.81 -12.00 17.07
N HIS A 3 -7.65 -12.58 17.24
CA HIS A 3 -6.57 -12.43 16.29
C HIS A 3 -6.97 -12.99 14.91
N TYR A 4 -7.59 -14.15 14.92
CA TYR A 4 -8.02 -14.79 13.70
C TYR A 4 -9.11 -13.95 13.02
N ARG A 5 -10.02 -13.43 13.82
CA ARG A 5 -11.10 -12.62 13.32
C ARG A 5 -10.56 -11.31 12.72
N ARG A 6 -9.55 -10.74 13.35
CA ARG A 6 -8.90 -9.53 12.81
C ARG A 6 -8.28 -9.79 11.45
N GLY A 7 -7.68 -10.96 11.28
CA GLY A 7 -7.09 -11.30 10.00
C GLY A 7 -8.11 -11.28 8.88
N ARG A 8 -9.30 -11.79 9.14
CA ARG A 8 -10.36 -11.77 8.14
C ARG A 8 -10.83 -10.37 7.83
N VAL A 9 -11.00 -9.55 8.87
CA VAL A 9 -11.43 -8.18 8.67
C VAL A 9 -10.39 -7.42 7.88
N ASN A 10 -9.12 -7.58 8.23
CA ASN A 10 -8.05 -6.90 7.53
C ASN A 10 -8.02 -7.30 6.05
N ALA A 11 -8.19 -8.58 5.77
CA ALA A 11 -8.18 -9.05 4.39
C ALA A 11 -9.37 -8.51 3.61
N ALA A 12 -10.54 -8.50 4.23
CA ALA A 12 -11.74 -8.00 3.58
C ALA A 12 -11.61 -6.51 3.28
N VAL A 13 -11.13 -5.74 4.25
CA VAL A 13 -10.96 -4.31 4.07
C VAL A 13 -9.93 -4.03 2.98
N CYS A 14 -8.81 -4.74 3.02
CA CYS A 14 -7.76 -4.57 2.04
C CYS A 14 -8.29 -4.83 0.62
N ASN A 15 -9.03 -5.91 0.47
CA ASN A 15 -9.54 -6.30 -0.84
C ASN A 15 -10.54 -5.26 -1.37
N GLU A 16 -11.43 -4.80 -0.51
CA GLU A 16 -12.43 -3.83 -0.95
C GLU A 16 -11.80 -2.47 -1.25
N VAL A 17 -10.88 -2.03 -0.42
CA VAL A 17 -10.23 -0.74 -0.66
C VAL A 17 -9.42 -0.79 -1.95
N SER A 18 -8.82 -1.93 -2.26
CA SER A 18 -8.10 -2.09 -3.53
C SER A 18 -9.01 -1.79 -4.71
N GLN A 19 -10.26 -2.21 -4.65
CA GLN A 19 -11.21 -1.96 -5.72
C GLN A 19 -11.73 -0.54 -5.68
N ILE A 20 -12.06 -0.04 -4.50
CA ILE A 20 -12.58 1.31 -4.34
C ILE A 20 -11.59 2.35 -4.84
N ARG A 21 -10.30 2.11 -4.62
CA ARG A 21 -9.25 3.04 -5.02
C ARG A 21 -9.35 3.38 -6.50
N ARG A 22 -9.76 2.44 -7.31
CA ARG A 22 -9.84 2.65 -8.75
C ARG A 22 -10.88 3.70 -9.11
N ASP A 23 -11.86 3.90 -8.24
CA ASP A 23 -12.91 4.86 -8.49
C ASP A 23 -12.61 6.25 -7.93
N VAL A 24 -11.47 6.39 -7.25
CA VAL A 24 -11.08 7.68 -6.72
C VAL A 24 -10.60 8.57 -7.85
N LYS A 25 -11.21 9.74 -7.95
CA LYS A 25 -10.88 10.70 -9.00
C LYS A 25 -10.23 11.91 -8.40
N ASP A 26 -8.93 11.98 -8.54
CA ASP A 26 -8.14 13.08 -8.00
C ASP A 26 -6.95 13.26 -8.93
N ALA A 27 -6.76 14.49 -9.40
CA ALA A 27 -5.70 14.76 -10.38
C ALA A 27 -4.33 14.38 -9.84
N ARG A 28 -4.15 14.46 -8.53
CA ARG A 28 -2.84 14.14 -7.93
C ARG A 28 -2.52 12.65 -8.06
N LEU A 29 -3.51 11.82 -8.33
CA LEU A 29 -3.34 10.39 -8.47
C LEU A 29 -3.33 9.93 -9.92
N ASP A 30 -3.57 10.85 -10.85
CA ASP A 30 -3.64 10.49 -12.26
C ASP A 30 -2.28 10.01 -12.73
N GLY A 31 -2.29 8.90 -13.47
CA GLY A 31 -1.07 8.36 -14.03
C GLY A 31 -0.18 7.65 -13.04
N VAL A 32 -0.59 7.58 -11.78
CA VAL A 32 0.20 6.88 -10.76
C VAL A 32 -0.40 5.50 -10.56
N MET A 33 0.45 4.49 -10.64
CA MET A 33 0.00 3.13 -10.38
C MET A 33 0.12 2.84 -8.90
N ILE A 34 -1.00 2.82 -8.22
CA ILE A 34 -1.07 2.64 -6.76
C ILE A 34 -1.59 1.25 -6.45
N THR A 35 -0.91 0.55 -5.56
CA THR A 35 -1.30 -0.78 -5.13
C THR A 35 -1.55 -0.76 -3.63
N VAL A 36 -2.69 -1.27 -3.21
CA VAL A 36 -2.98 -1.45 -1.78
C VAL A 36 -2.32 -2.75 -1.35
N THR A 37 -1.42 -2.67 -0.38
CA THR A 37 -0.63 -3.82 0.03
C THR A 37 -1.13 -4.48 1.30
N GLY A 38 -1.94 -3.77 2.08
CA GLY A 38 -2.44 -4.36 3.30
C GLY A 38 -3.36 -3.42 4.04
N ALA A 39 -3.95 -3.92 5.10
CA ALA A 39 -4.83 -3.15 5.96
C ALA A 39 -4.64 -3.61 7.39
N ASP A 40 -4.75 -2.68 8.32
CA ASP A 40 -4.64 -2.97 9.74
C ASP A 40 -5.77 -2.23 10.45
N VAL A 41 -6.80 -2.98 10.79
CA VAL A 41 -8.01 -2.43 11.43
C VAL A 41 -7.91 -2.66 12.92
N THR A 42 -8.21 -1.63 13.70
CA THR A 42 -8.16 -1.77 15.16
C THR A 42 -9.22 -2.74 15.65
N PRO A 43 -9.00 -3.39 16.81
CA PRO A 43 -9.97 -4.38 17.30
C PRO A 43 -11.37 -3.81 17.52
N ASP A 44 -11.49 -2.53 17.85
CA ASP A 44 -12.77 -1.90 18.03
C ASP A 44 -13.38 -1.42 16.72
N LEU A 45 -12.71 -1.64 15.61
CA LEU A 45 -13.17 -1.29 14.26
C LEU A 45 -13.36 0.21 14.06
N LYS A 46 -12.68 1.01 14.85
CA LYS A 46 -12.82 2.47 14.72
C LYS A 46 -11.84 3.07 13.73
N TYR A 47 -10.67 2.45 13.57
CA TYR A 47 -9.62 2.98 12.72
C TYR A 47 -9.04 1.90 11.86
N ALA A 48 -8.64 2.27 10.66
CA ALA A 48 -7.99 1.35 9.73
C ALA A 48 -6.84 2.06 9.04
N LYS A 49 -5.68 1.45 9.08
CA LYS A 49 -4.53 1.89 8.29
C LYS A 49 -4.52 1.09 7.01
N ILE A 50 -4.46 1.79 5.91
CA ILE A 50 -4.41 1.15 4.59
C ILE A 50 -3.02 1.38 4.03
N PHE A 51 -2.28 0.31 3.85
CA PHE A 51 -0.91 0.41 3.35
C PHE A 51 -0.93 0.37 1.83
N TYR A 52 -0.16 1.24 1.22
CA TYR A 52 -0.12 1.32 -0.23
C TYR A 52 1.30 1.50 -0.72
N SER A 53 1.51 1.15 -1.98
CA SER A 53 2.77 1.32 -2.66
C SER A 53 2.49 1.91 -4.03
N CYS A 54 3.49 2.55 -4.60
CA CYS A 54 3.38 3.13 -5.94
C CYS A 54 4.48 2.57 -6.82
N ILE A 55 4.17 2.42 -8.10
CA ILE A 55 5.12 1.89 -9.08
C ILE A 55 5.42 2.98 -10.09
N GLY A 56 6.70 3.11 -10.46
CA GLY A 56 7.13 4.09 -11.44
C GLY A 56 7.46 5.41 -10.78
N ASP A 57 7.41 6.46 -11.58
CA ASP A 57 7.70 7.80 -11.07
C ASP A 57 6.45 8.41 -10.46
N PHE A 58 6.60 8.93 -9.27
CA PHE A 58 5.47 9.56 -8.60
C PHE A 58 5.99 10.55 -7.57
N ASP A 59 5.15 11.52 -7.24
CA ASP A 59 5.43 12.50 -6.20
C ASP A 59 4.76 12.01 -4.93
N ALA A 60 5.57 11.53 -3.98
CA ALA A 60 5.05 10.91 -2.77
C ALA A 60 4.12 11.84 -2.00
N LYS A 61 4.45 13.12 -1.93
CA LYS A 61 3.62 14.06 -1.18
C LYS A 61 2.28 14.29 -1.86
N GLU A 62 2.28 14.40 -3.18
CA GLU A 62 1.04 14.61 -3.91
C GLU A 62 0.14 13.39 -3.83
N VAL A 63 0.73 12.21 -3.92
CA VAL A 63 -0.05 10.97 -3.79
C VAL A 63 -0.67 10.90 -2.40
N ALA A 64 0.13 11.20 -1.37
CA ALA A 64 -0.37 11.17 0.00
C ALA A 64 -1.53 12.15 0.20
N ARG A 65 -1.41 13.34 -0.39
CA ARG A 65 -2.48 14.34 -0.28
C ARG A 65 -3.74 13.87 -0.99
N GLY A 66 -3.57 13.28 -2.17
CA GLY A 66 -4.70 12.79 -2.94
C GLY A 66 -5.44 11.69 -2.20
N LEU A 67 -4.70 10.76 -1.63
CA LEU A 67 -5.32 9.66 -0.88
C LEU A 67 -5.98 10.18 0.38
N LYS A 68 -5.35 11.13 1.06
CA LYS A 68 -5.94 11.71 2.25
C LYS A 68 -7.27 12.39 1.92
N SER A 69 -7.30 13.11 0.82
CA SER A 69 -8.54 13.76 0.37
C SER A 69 -9.61 12.73 0.05
N ALA A 70 -9.21 11.55 -0.40
CA ALA A 70 -10.16 10.51 -0.79
C ALA A 70 -10.65 9.67 0.38
N SER A 71 -10.11 9.87 1.58
CA SER A 71 -10.41 9.00 2.72
C SER A 71 -11.90 8.89 2.99
N ALA A 72 -12.60 10.01 2.95
CA ALA A 72 -14.04 10.02 3.25
C ALA A 72 -14.81 9.24 2.19
N PHE A 73 -14.43 9.39 0.94
CA PHE A 73 -15.08 8.65 -0.14
C PHE A 73 -14.82 7.15 0.04
N VAL A 74 -13.58 6.78 0.34
CA VAL A 74 -13.23 5.38 0.52
C VAL A 74 -14.03 4.79 1.69
N ARG A 75 -14.11 5.53 2.78
CA ARG A 75 -14.87 5.08 3.94
C ARG A 75 -16.32 4.85 3.60
N SER A 76 -16.92 5.79 2.87
CA SER A 76 -18.31 5.70 2.47
C SER A 76 -18.56 4.47 1.60
N GLN A 77 -17.68 4.24 0.64
CA GLN A 77 -17.82 3.09 -0.24
C GLN A 77 -17.61 1.78 0.52
N LEU A 78 -16.66 1.77 1.44
CA LEU A 78 -16.38 0.59 2.25
C LEU A 78 -17.61 0.22 3.08
N ALA A 79 -18.28 1.21 3.65
CA ALA A 79 -19.48 0.97 4.43
C ALA A 79 -20.53 0.25 3.60
N ARG A 80 -20.69 0.66 2.36
CA ARG A 80 -21.67 0.03 1.48
C ARG A 80 -21.30 -1.38 1.10
N ARG A 81 -20.02 -1.60 0.80
CA ARG A 81 -19.57 -2.88 0.27
C ARG A 81 -19.51 -3.96 1.32
N LEU A 82 -19.08 -3.63 2.53
CA LEU A 82 -18.91 -4.61 3.58
C LEU A 82 -20.07 -4.65 4.55
N ASN A 83 -20.99 -3.68 4.45
CA ASN A 83 -22.15 -3.65 5.32
C ASN A 83 -21.74 -3.76 6.79
N MET A 84 -20.68 -3.03 7.15
CA MET A 84 -20.16 -3.07 8.50
C MET A 84 -21.03 -2.29 9.44
N ARG A 85 -21.15 -2.81 10.66
CA ARG A 85 -21.90 -2.12 11.70
C ARG A 85 -21.29 -0.76 11.97
N GLN A 86 -19.95 -0.74 12.04
CA GLN A 86 -19.22 0.49 12.24
C GLN A 86 -18.10 0.50 11.23
N THR A 87 -18.02 1.56 10.44
CA THR A 87 -17.01 1.66 9.40
C THR A 87 -15.81 2.42 9.95
N PRO A 88 -14.62 1.86 9.85
CA PRO A 88 -13.44 2.50 10.41
C PRO A 88 -13.07 3.77 9.67
N GLU A 89 -12.43 4.67 10.38
CA GLU A 89 -11.84 5.84 9.78
C GLU A 89 -10.57 5.43 9.05
N ILE A 90 -10.42 5.89 7.82
CA ILE A 90 -9.36 5.41 6.93
C ILE A 90 -8.16 6.35 6.98
N THR A 91 -6.97 5.77 7.12
CA THR A 91 -5.71 6.48 7.02
C THR A 91 -4.81 5.71 6.07
N PHE A 92 -4.33 6.38 5.03
CA PHE A 92 -3.43 5.75 4.08
C PHE A 92 -1.99 5.92 4.54
N VAL A 93 -1.23 4.84 4.51
CA VAL A 93 0.16 4.83 4.96
C VAL A 93 1.01 4.21 3.86
N PHE A 94 2.08 4.90 3.48
CA PHE A 94 2.98 4.39 2.45
C PHE A 94 3.74 3.17 2.98
N ASP A 95 3.75 2.11 2.19
CA ASP A 95 4.38 0.85 2.58
C ASP A 95 5.82 0.83 2.05
N GLU A 96 6.75 1.21 2.89
CA GLU A 96 8.15 1.26 2.51
C GLU A 96 8.74 -0.12 2.28
N SER A 97 8.15 -1.13 2.88
CA SER A 97 8.71 -2.47 2.73
C SER A 97 8.62 -2.96 1.28
N VAL A 98 7.57 -2.59 0.57
CA VAL A 98 7.43 -2.97 -0.83
C VAL A 98 8.46 -2.25 -1.68
N GLU A 99 8.64 -0.96 -1.45
CA GLU A 99 9.63 -0.19 -2.19
C GLU A 99 11.02 -0.69 -1.91
N ARG A 100 11.31 -1.02 -0.66
CA ARG A 100 12.61 -1.56 -0.29
C ARG A 100 12.84 -2.91 -0.95
N GLY A 101 11.83 -3.74 -0.99
CA GLY A 101 11.92 -5.02 -1.67
C GLY A 101 12.20 -4.88 -3.15
N ALA A 102 11.53 -3.93 -3.80
CA ALA A 102 11.75 -3.68 -5.22
C ALA A 102 13.18 -3.20 -5.45
N HIS A 103 13.70 -2.37 -4.57
CA HIS A 103 15.06 -1.89 -4.68
C HIS A 103 16.06 -3.04 -4.59
N ILE A 104 15.84 -3.91 -3.63
CA ILE A 104 16.71 -5.08 -3.46
C ILE A 104 16.65 -5.98 -4.69
N ASN A 105 15.48 -6.16 -5.26
CA ASN A 105 15.34 -6.96 -6.46
C ASN A 105 16.09 -6.38 -7.63
N LYS A 106 16.08 -5.06 -7.77
CA LYS A 106 16.83 -4.41 -8.82
C LYS A 106 18.32 -4.67 -8.66
N ILE A 107 18.80 -4.61 -7.44
CA ILE A 107 20.21 -4.86 -7.17
C ILE A 107 20.57 -6.29 -7.49
N ILE A 108 19.72 -7.23 -7.12
CA ILE A 108 19.95 -8.62 -7.42
C ILE A 108 20.01 -8.85 -8.93
N GLN A 109 19.11 -8.23 -9.66
CA GLN A 109 19.11 -8.35 -11.11
C GLN A 109 20.38 -7.78 -11.72
N SER A 110 20.85 -6.65 -11.20
CA SER A 110 22.09 -6.06 -11.63
C SER A 110 23.26 -7.01 -11.41
N ILE A 111 23.27 -7.63 -10.25
CA ILE A 111 24.33 -8.56 -9.90
C ILE A 111 24.31 -9.76 -10.85
N GLU A 112 23.14 -10.26 -11.16
CA GLU A 112 23.02 -11.38 -12.07
C GLU A 112 23.53 -11.03 -13.45
N LYS A 113 23.26 -9.82 -13.91
CA LYS A 113 23.76 -9.36 -15.18
C LYS A 113 25.27 -9.25 -15.16
N GLU A 114 25.80 -8.72 -14.08
CA GLU A 114 27.22 -8.45 -13.98
C GLU A 114 28.00 -9.66 -13.53
N SER A 115 27.35 -10.66 -12.99
CA SER A 115 28.07 -11.82 -12.51
C SER A 115 28.77 -12.54 -13.65
N ALA A 116 28.38 -12.24 -14.88
CA ALA A 116 29.10 -12.76 -16.02
C ALA A 116 30.40 -12.00 -16.23
N ALA A 117 30.50 -10.80 -15.67
CA ALA A 117 31.66 -9.95 -15.86
C ALA A 117 32.31 -9.56 -14.55
N GLU A 118 31.52 -9.09 -13.60
CA GLU A 118 32.04 -8.62 -12.33
C GLU A 118 31.08 -8.92 -11.22
N PRO A 119 31.51 -9.71 -10.31
CA PRO A 119 30.59 -10.27 -9.33
C PRO A 119 30.47 -9.57 -7.99
N ASP A 120 30.85 -8.37 -7.80
CA ASP A 120 30.80 -7.89 -6.43
C ASP A 120 30.34 -6.48 -6.25
N THR A 121 29.07 -6.27 -6.22
CA THR A 121 28.54 -4.97 -5.89
C THR A 121 27.39 -5.12 -4.94
N ILE A 122 27.42 -6.18 -4.21
CA ILE A 122 26.24 -6.55 -3.47
C ILE A 122 26.09 -5.79 -2.17
N GLU A 123 27.19 -5.31 -1.62
CA GLU A 123 27.13 -4.65 -0.33
C GLU A 123 26.29 -3.40 -0.36
N ASP A 124 26.30 -2.74 -1.49
CA ASP A 124 25.55 -1.49 -1.59
C ASP A 124 24.08 -1.70 -1.33
N GLY A 125 23.53 -2.76 -1.86
CA GLY A 125 22.13 -3.02 -1.70
C GLY A 125 21.76 -3.25 -0.26
N GLU A 126 22.59 -3.94 0.45
CA GLU A 126 22.28 -4.25 1.82
C GLU A 126 22.36 -3.05 2.70
N ASN A 127 23.23 -2.13 2.35
CA ASN A 127 23.39 -0.95 3.17
C ASN A 127 22.23 0.00 3.05
N GLU A 128 21.40 -0.21 2.08
CA GLU A 128 20.25 0.63 1.92
C GLU A 128 19.28 0.49 3.06
N GLU A 129 19.43 -0.54 3.82
CA GLU A 129 18.58 -0.74 4.96
C GLU A 129 18.80 0.26 6.02
#